data_83c89c72a1d7ed894b0b4ee323c8630d
#
_entry.id   83c89c72a1d7ed894b0b4ee323c8630d
#
_cell.length_a   1.000
_cell.length_b   1.000
_cell.length_c   1.000
_cell.angle_alpha   90.00
_cell.angle_beta   90.00
_cell.angle_gamma   90.00
#
_symmetry.space_group_name_H-M   'P 1'
#
loop_
_entity.id
_entity.type
_entity.pdbx_description
1 polymer ?
#
loop_
_entity_poly.entity_id
_entity_poly.type
_entity_poly.pdbx_seq_one_letter_code
_entity_poly.pdbx_strand_id
1 'polypeptide(L)'
;MDIASVVGLIGALALIVMAMGDPGPFVDTASILIVFGGSIMATLYRSTLPEFLGFAGVMGKAFGGYPDKPDDLIVQLAELATIARKDGMIALEGQEIKNKFLAKGIAMLVDGTDGKLIRTSLERENDQMKSRHAAGAGFFEAWAEIAPAMGMIGTLVGLVLMLGNMSDPKAIGPAMAVALLTTLYGALLANVILIPCAMKLKTKSSMEALNNELVIEGVMFINDGGNPRIMGDMLGSFLDGKQRERAMAALG
;
A
#
# COMPACT_ATOMS: atom_id res chain seq x y z
N MET A 1 -13.31 1.58 -2.28
CA MET A 1 -12.50 0.95 -3.35
C MET A 1 -11.88 2.06 -4.18
N ASP A 2 -10.63 1.88 -4.55
CA ASP A 2 -9.96 2.84 -5.44
C ASP A 2 -10.29 2.51 -6.90
N ILE A 3 -11.18 3.31 -7.47
CA ILE A 3 -11.70 3.14 -8.83
C ILE A 3 -10.55 3.22 -9.86
N ALA A 4 -9.59 4.12 -9.68
CA ALA A 4 -8.46 4.29 -10.59
C ALA A 4 -7.60 3.02 -10.70
N SER A 5 -7.39 2.30 -9.57
CA SER A 5 -6.64 1.03 -9.57
C SER A 5 -7.36 -0.07 -10.33
N VAL A 6 -8.66 -0.19 -10.13
CA VAL A 6 -9.47 -1.23 -10.78
C VAL A 6 -9.54 -0.96 -12.29
N VAL A 7 -9.85 0.28 -12.67
CA VAL A 7 -9.92 0.70 -14.08
C VAL A 7 -8.55 0.56 -14.75
N GLY A 8 -7.47 0.99 -14.09
CA GLY A 8 -6.11 0.89 -14.62
C GLY A 8 -5.66 -0.56 -14.85
N LEU A 9 -5.89 -1.45 -13.88
CA LEU A 9 -5.52 -2.86 -13.99
C LEU A 9 -6.35 -3.57 -15.08
N ILE A 10 -7.66 -3.42 -15.03
CA ILE A 10 -8.55 -4.05 -16.02
C ILE A 10 -8.29 -3.47 -17.42
N GLY A 11 -8.10 -2.14 -17.52
CA GLY A 11 -7.79 -1.49 -18.79
C GLY A 11 -6.48 -1.95 -19.39
N ALA A 12 -5.41 -2.06 -18.59
CA ALA A 12 -4.13 -2.56 -19.07
C ALA A 12 -4.22 -4.00 -19.59
N LEU A 13 -4.87 -4.89 -18.81
CA LEU A 13 -5.06 -6.27 -19.24
C LEU A 13 -5.95 -6.38 -20.48
N ALA A 14 -7.04 -5.61 -20.55
CA ALA A 14 -7.94 -5.60 -21.71
C ALA A 14 -7.21 -5.14 -22.98
N LEU A 15 -6.41 -4.06 -22.92
CA LEU A 15 -5.63 -3.59 -24.07
C LEU A 15 -4.61 -4.63 -24.55
N ILE A 16 -3.95 -5.33 -23.62
CA ILE A 16 -3.02 -6.40 -23.97
C ILE A 16 -3.75 -7.56 -24.67
N VAL A 17 -4.89 -8.01 -24.11
CA VAL A 17 -5.70 -9.07 -24.71
C VAL A 17 -6.24 -8.66 -26.09
N MET A 18 -6.70 -7.41 -26.23
CA MET A 18 -7.15 -6.89 -27.55
C MET A 18 -6.01 -6.86 -28.58
N ALA A 19 -4.79 -6.53 -28.15
CA ALA A 19 -3.62 -6.55 -29.04
C ALA A 19 -3.21 -7.95 -29.47
N MET A 20 -3.51 -8.99 -28.68
CA MET A 20 -3.23 -10.39 -29.01
C MET A 20 -4.14 -10.92 -30.13
N GLY A 21 -5.34 -10.36 -30.30
CA GLY A 21 -6.36 -10.85 -31.22
C GLY A 21 -6.96 -12.18 -30.79
N ASP A 22 -6.34 -13.32 -31.17
CA ASP A 22 -6.69 -14.63 -30.63
C ASP A 22 -5.83 -14.97 -29.41
N PRO A 23 -6.40 -15.09 -28.18
CA PRO A 23 -5.65 -15.42 -26.98
C PRO A 23 -5.22 -16.89 -26.89
N GLY A 24 -5.79 -17.80 -27.73
CA GLY A 24 -5.50 -19.24 -27.67
C GLY A 24 -4.00 -19.58 -27.70
N PRO A 25 -3.22 -19.07 -28.69
CA PRO A 25 -1.78 -19.31 -28.79
C PRO A 25 -0.96 -18.75 -27.60
N PHE A 26 -1.53 -17.84 -26.82
CA PHE A 26 -0.87 -17.23 -25.64
C PHE A 26 -1.13 -17.98 -24.34
N VAL A 27 -1.77 -19.14 -24.37
CA VAL A 27 -2.00 -19.98 -23.19
C VAL A 27 -1.19 -21.25 -23.30
N ASP A 28 -0.13 -21.35 -22.50
CA ASP A 28 0.74 -22.52 -22.42
C ASP A 28 0.92 -22.99 -20.99
N THR A 29 0.59 -24.26 -20.73
CA THR A 29 0.60 -24.84 -19.38
C THR A 29 2.01 -24.88 -18.78
N ALA A 30 3.03 -25.20 -19.57
CA ALA A 30 4.41 -25.28 -19.11
C ALA A 30 4.91 -23.90 -18.69
N SER A 31 4.62 -22.87 -19.49
CA SER A 31 4.97 -21.48 -19.19
C SER A 31 4.29 -20.97 -17.92
N ILE A 32 3.00 -21.30 -17.71
CA ILE A 32 2.26 -20.96 -16.50
C ILE A 32 2.90 -21.61 -15.27
N LEU A 33 3.21 -22.90 -15.34
CA LEU A 33 3.84 -23.62 -14.21
C LEU A 33 5.21 -23.04 -13.86
N ILE A 34 6.04 -22.75 -14.87
CA ILE A 34 7.38 -22.18 -14.63
C ILE A 34 7.27 -20.78 -14.00
N VAL A 35 6.47 -19.89 -14.55
CA VAL A 35 6.45 -18.50 -14.12
C VAL A 35 5.62 -18.32 -12.85
N PHE A 36 4.34 -18.69 -12.87
CA PHE A 36 3.48 -18.50 -11.71
C PHE A 36 3.82 -19.50 -10.60
N GLY A 37 3.88 -20.79 -10.91
CA GLY A 37 4.23 -21.82 -9.94
C GLY A 37 5.63 -21.61 -9.37
N GLY A 38 6.62 -21.46 -10.25
CA GLY A 38 8.02 -21.28 -9.87
C GLY A 38 8.24 -20.00 -9.05
N SER A 39 7.68 -18.85 -9.46
CA SER A 39 7.85 -17.60 -8.72
C SER A 39 7.13 -17.63 -7.37
N ILE A 40 5.96 -18.25 -7.27
CA ILE A 40 5.26 -18.44 -5.99
C ILE A 40 6.11 -19.29 -5.04
N MET A 41 6.63 -20.43 -5.50
CA MET A 41 7.47 -21.32 -4.68
C MET A 41 8.79 -20.66 -4.26
N ALA A 42 9.43 -19.92 -5.16
CA ALA A 42 10.65 -19.17 -4.84
C ALA A 42 10.39 -18.05 -3.82
N THR A 43 9.25 -17.37 -3.93
CA THR A 43 8.82 -16.36 -2.95
C THR A 43 8.48 -16.99 -1.61
N LEU A 44 7.81 -18.14 -1.59
CA LEU A 44 7.55 -18.90 -0.36
C LEU A 44 8.86 -19.33 0.31
N TYR A 45 9.84 -19.83 -0.44
CA TYR A 45 11.15 -20.22 0.11
C TYR A 45 11.89 -19.05 0.78
N ARG A 46 11.74 -17.82 0.23
CA ARG A 46 12.34 -16.60 0.78
C ARG A 46 11.62 -16.06 2.02
N SER A 47 10.30 -16.26 2.10
CA SER A 47 9.44 -15.65 3.11
C SER A 47 9.19 -16.58 4.29
N THR A 48 8.75 -16.03 5.43
CA THR A 48 8.16 -16.84 6.49
C THR A 48 6.74 -17.27 6.10
N LEU A 49 6.29 -18.42 6.60
CA LEU A 49 4.96 -18.95 6.30
C LEU A 49 3.82 -17.98 6.66
N PRO A 50 3.84 -17.27 7.82
CA PRO A 50 2.84 -16.27 8.14
C PRO A 50 2.82 -15.08 7.16
N GLU A 51 3.98 -14.59 6.73
CA GLU A 51 4.08 -13.51 5.72
C GLU A 51 3.48 -13.96 4.39
N PHE A 52 3.83 -15.17 3.95
CA PHE A 52 3.30 -15.73 2.72
C PHE A 52 1.79 -15.91 2.77
N LEU A 53 1.24 -16.48 3.85
CA LEU A 53 -0.23 -16.65 3.96
C LEU A 53 -0.98 -15.32 4.10
N GLY A 54 -0.32 -14.29 4.64
CA GLY A 54 -0.88 -12.95 4.79
C GLY A 54 -0.96 -12.12 3.52
N PHE A 55 -0.25 -12.52 2.43
CA PHE A 55 -0.10 -11.66 1.24
C PHE A 55 -1.43 -11.31 0.57
N ALA A 56 -2.40 -12.22 0.53
CA ALA A 56 -3.70 -11.97 -0.08
C ALA A 56 -4.49 -10.87 0.65
N GLY A 57 -4.41 -10.84 1.99
CA GLY A 57 -4.99 -9.78 2.80
C GLY A 57 -4.30 -8.43 2.58
N VAL A 58 -2.98 -8.43 2.43
CA VAL A 58 -2.20 -7.21 2.13
C VAL A 58 -2.50 -6.70 0.72
N MET A 59 -2.61 -7.60 -0.28
CA MET A 59 -3.03 -7.25 -1.63
C MET A 59 -4.42 -6.60 -1.64
N GLY A 60 -5.36 -7.13 -0.87
CA GLY A 60 -6.70 -6.53 -0.73
C GLY A 60 -6.67 -5.08 -0.24
N LYS A 61 -5.73 -4.73 0.64
CA LYS A 61 -5.52 -3.35 1.11
C LYS A 61 -5.04 -2.39 0.01
N ALA A 62 -4.30 -2.89 -1.00
CA ALA A 62 -3.91 -2.07 -2.15
C ALA A 62 -5.14 -1.53 -2.90
N PHE A 63 -6.21 -2.32 -3.00
CA PHE A 63 -7.47 -1.96 -3.66
C PHE A 63 -8.51 -1.34 -2.69
N GLY A 64 -8.23 -1.31 -1.39
CA GLY A 64 -9.08 -0.69 -0.37
C GLY A 64 -9.19 0.83 -0.50
N GLY A 65 -9.91 1.46 0.44
CA GLY A 65 -9.99 2.93 0.54
C GLY A 65 -8.66 3.58 0.88
N TYR A 66 -8.62 4.91 0.77
CA TYR A 66 -7.51 5.73 1.24
C TYR A 66 -7.64 6.00 2.75
N PRO A 67 -6.55 6.34 3.45
CA PRO A 67 -6.60 6.90 4.79
C PRO A 67 -7.49 8.13 4.88
N ASP A 68 -7.80 8.53 6.10
CA ASP A 68 -8.56 9.77 6.36
C ASP A 68 -7.90 10.98 5.68
N LYS A 69 -8.71 11.96 5.33
CA LYS A 69 -8.17 13.18 4.74
C LYS A 69 -7.53 14.03 5.84
N PRO A 70 -6.33 14.56 5.62
CA PRO A 70 -5.65 15.36 6.62
C PRO A 70 -6.38 16.67 6.96
N ASP A 71 -7.11 17.28 6.00
CA ASP A 71 -7.97 18.44 6.23
C ASP A 71 -9.09 18.14 7.24
N ASP A 72 -9.77 17.00 7.12
CA ASP A 72 -10.82 16.58 8.06
C ASP A 72 -10.25 16.31 9.46
N LEU A 73 -9.03 15.76 9.57
CA LEU A 73 -8.35 15.53 10.85
C LEU A 73 -7.97 16.84 11.56
N ILE A 74 -7.53 17.86 10.81
CA ILE A 74 -7.22 19.18 11.39
C ILE A 74 -8.47 19.83 11.95
N VAL A 75 -9.58 19.77 11.24
CA VAL A 75 -10.87 20.31 11.73
C VAL A 75 -11.28 19.61 13.03
N GLN A 76 -11.22 18.28 13.05
CA GLN A 76 -11.57 17.51 14.26
C GLN A 76 -10.63 17.84 15.44
N LEU A 77 -9.32 17.97 15.20
CA LEU A 77 -8.36 18.35 16.23
C LEU A 77 -8.64 19.75 16.78
N ALA A 78 -9.01 20.72 15.95
CA ALA A 78 -9.34 22.07 16.39
C ALA A 78 -10.66 22.12 17.20
N GLU A 79 -11.65 21.30 16.84
CA GLU A 79 -12.87 21.11 17.63
C GLU A 79 -12.54 20.52 19.01
N LEU A 80 -11.74 19.46 19.06
CA LEU A 80 -11.29 18.84 20.31
C LEU A 80 -10.48 19.81 21.17
N ALA A 81 -9.58 20.60 20.56
CA ALA A 81 -8.84 21.64 21.28
C ALA A 81 -9.76 22.71 21.89
N THR A 82 -10.84 23.05 21.17
CA THR A 82 -11.83 24.03 21.67
C THR A 82 -12.58 23.50 22.89
N ILE A 83 -12.99 22.21 22.84
CA ILE A 83 -13.65 21.53 23.97
C ILE A 83 -12.70 21.44 25.16
N ALA A 84 -11.46 20.94 24.93
CA ALA A 84 -10.47 20.81 25.98
C ALA A 84 -10.18 22.13 26.71
N ARG A 85 -10.15 23.23 25.96
CA ARG A 85 -9.88 24.57 26.52
C ARG A 85 -11.07 25.16 27.30
N LYS A 86 -12.31 24.85 26.89
CA LYS A 86 -13.53 25.37 27.53
C LYS A 86 -13.94 24.52 28.74
N ASP A 87 -13.98 23.23 28.55
CA ASP A 87 -14.63 22.28 29.45
C ASP A 87 -13.63 21.35 30.15
N GLY A 88 -12.34 21.49 29.81
CA GLY A 88 -11.26 20.67 30.35
C GLY A 88 -11.04 19.36 29.59
N MET A 89 -9.89 18.70 29.88
CA MET A 89 -9.48 17.47 29.19
C MET A 89 -10.47 16.31 29.36
N ILE A 90 -11.16 16.22 30.50
CA ILE A 90 -12.13 15.16 30.79
C ILE A 90 -13.33 15.22 29.85
N ALA A 91 -13.70 16.41 29.34
CA ALA A 91 -14.80 16.57 28.40
C ALA A 91 -14.53 15.93 27.03
N LEU A 92 -13.30 15.53 26.75
CA LEU A 92 -12.93 14.81 25.52
C LEU A 92 -13.35 13.33 25.54
N GLU A 93 -13.59 12.74 26.71
CA GLU A 93 -13.95 11.32 26.87
C GLU A 93 -15.26 10.94 26.13
N GLY A 94 -16.21 11.87 26.05
CA GLY A 94 -17.50 11.64 25.39
C GLY A 94 -17.51 11.92 23.88
N GLN A 95 -16.40 12.31 23.26
CA GLN A 95 -16.38 12.71 21.87
C GLN A 95 -16.28 11.51 20.91
N GLU A 96 -17.07 11.53 19.82
CA GLU A 96 -17.03 10.50 18.79
C GLU A 96 -15.78 10.71 17.88
N ILE A 97 -14.77 9.87 18.04
CA ILE A 97 -13.54 9.92 17.25
C ILE A 97 -13.42 8.66 16.41
N LYS A 98 -13.59 8.81 15.08
CA LYS A 98 -13.53 7.68 14.12
C LYS A 98 -12.10 7.18 13.89
N ASN A 99 -11.13 8.08 13.88
CA ASN A 99 -9.73 7.75 13.70
C ASN A 99 -9.19 7.11 14.99
N LYS A 100 -8.78 5.83 14.89
CA LYS A 100 -8.33 5.04 16.05
C LYS A 100 -7.03 5.57 16.68
N PHE A 101 -6.14 6.11 15.87
CA PHE A 101 -4.88 6.65 16.32
C PHE A 101 -5.10 7.94 17.10
N LEU A 102 -5.96 8.83 16.59
CA LEU A 102 -6.38 10.04 17.29
C LEU A 102 -7.13 9.70 18.59
N ALA A 103 -8.09 8.77 18.54
CA ALA A 103 -8.83 8.33 19.73
C ALA A 103 -7.90 7.85 20.84
N LYS A 104 -6.83 7.11 20.50
CA LYS A 104 -5.82 6.68 21.47
C LYS A 104 -5.06 7.86 22.07
N GLY A 105 -4.64 8.83 21.26
CA GLY A 105 -3.96 10.03 21.74
C GLY A 105 -4.83 10.83 22.69
N ILE A 106 -6.11 11.02 22.38
CA ILE A 106 -7.08 11.70 23.21
C ILE A 106 -7.34 10.93 24.53
N ALA A 107 -7.48 9.61 24.49
CA ALA A 107 -7.64 8.79 25.70
C ALA A 107 -6.46 8.99 26.65
N MET A 108 -5.22 9.00 26.14
CA MET A 108 -4.04 9.25 26.98
C MET A 108 -4.05 10.67 27.59
N LEU A 109 -4.58 11.69 26.89
CA LEU A 109 -4.76 13.04 27.46
C LEU A 109 -5.79 13.04 28.59
N VAL A 110 -6.94 12.37 28.40
CA VAL A 110 -8.00 12.25 29.40
C VAL A 110 -7.50 11.53 30.66
N ASP A 111 -6.67 10.49 30.49
CA ASP A 111 -6.04 9.74 31.58
C ASP A 111 -4.97 10.54 32.32
N GLY A 112 -4.67 11.77 31.90
CA GLY A 112 -3.64 12.63 32.52
C GLY A 112 -2.21 12.11 32.32
N THR A 113 -1.96 11.34 31.26
CA THR A 113 -0.62 10.82 30.94
C THR A 113 0.33 11.98 30.64
N ASP A 114 1.58 11.87 31.08
CA ASP A 114 2.63 12.85 30.80
C ASP A 114 2.84 13.06 29.28
N GLY A 115 2.90 14.32 28.83
CA GLY A 115 2.97 14.67 27.41
C GLY A 115 4.15 14.04 26.70
N LYS A 116 5.32 13.91 27.34
CA LYS A 116 6.49 13.25 26.76
C LYS A 116 6.22 11.75 26.52
N LEU A 117 5.50 11.12 27.45
CA LEU A 117 5.12 9.71 27.32
C LEU A 117 4.08 9.51 26.21
N ILE A 118 3.10 10.43 26.09
CA ILE A 118 2.12 10.43 24.98
C ILE A 118 2.85 10.49 23.64
N ARG A 119 3.71 11.50 23.44
CA ARG A 119 4.50 11.68 22.21
C ARG A 119 5.29 10.42 21.88
N THR A 120 6.10 9.92 22.81
CA THR A 120 6.95 8.74 22.60
C THR A 120 6.13 7.49 22.26
N SER A 121 4.97 7.30 22.90
CA SER A 121 4.09 6.17 22.64
C SER A 121 3.49 6.22 21.24
N LEU A 122 3.00 7.38 20.81
CA LEU A 122 2.39 7.57 19.50
C LEU A 122 3.43 7.51 18.37
N GLU A 123 4.61 8.12 18.54
CA GLU A 123 5.71 8.03 17.58
C GLU A 123 6.15 6.57 17.38
N ARG A 124 6.32 5.82 18.48
CA ARG A 124 6.67 4.39 18.40
C ARG A 124 5.61 3.57 17.67
N GLU A 125 4.33 3.85 17.89
CA GLU A 125 3.24 3.17 17.17
C GLU A 125 3.25 3.49 15.68
N ASN A 126 3.48 4.76 15.31
CA ASN A 126 3.61 5.19 13.93
C ASN A 126 4.80 4.49 13.24
N ASP A 127 5.96 4.39 13.90
CA ASP A 127 7.13 3.70 13.37
C ASP A 127 6.91 2.20 13.21
N GLN A 128 6.25 1.56 14.17
CA GLN A 128 5.88 0.14 14.05
C GLN A 128 4.86 -0.09 12.93
N MET A 129 3.93 0.82 12.71
CA MET A 129 3.00 0.78 11.57
C MET A 129 3.77 0.90 10.25
N LYS A 130 4.67 1.89 10.10
CA LYS A 130 5.54 2.06 8.93
C LYS A 130 6.35 0.78 8.64
N SER A 131 6.93 0.17 9.66
CA SER A 131 7.71 -1.07 9.54
C SER A 131 6.88 -2.25 9.03
N ARG A 132 5.68 -2.45 9.59
CA ARG A 132 4.75 -3.51 9.12
C ARG A 132 4.31 -3.28 7.68
N HIS A 133 4.02 -2.04 7.30
CA HIS A 133 3.62 -1.69 5.92
C HIS A 133 4.77 -1.87 4.94
N ALA A 134 6.00 -1.49 5.33
CA ALA A 134 7.19 -1.69 4.52
C ALA A 134 7.45 -3.19 4.26
N ALA A 135 7.31 -4.05 5.29
CA ALA A 135 7.42 -5.49 5.12
C ALA A 135 6.38 -6.04 4.14
N GLY A 136 5.10 -5.59 4.27
CA GLY A 136 4.04 -5.99 3.36
C GLY A 136 4.27 -5.56 1.91
N ALA A 137 4.72 -4.33 1.66
CA ALA A 137 5.07 -3.84 0.32
C ALA A 137 6.31 -4.56 -0.23
N GLY A 138 7.32 -4.78 0.60
CA GLY A 138 8.57 -5.48 0.27
C GLY A 138 8.35 -6.93 -0.19
N PHE A 139 7.32 -7.60 0.32
CA PHE A 139 6.93 -8.92 -0.16
C PHE A 139 6.58 -8.89 -1.67
N PHE A 140 5.77 -7.93 -2.11
CA PHE A 140 5.38 -7.78 -3.51
C PHE A 140 6.53 -7.33 -4.39
N GLU A 141 7.43 -6.47 -3.89
CA GLU A 141 8.64 -6.08 -4.61
C GLU A 141 9.57 -7.28 -4.85
N ALA A 142 9.77 -8.08 -3.82
CA ALA A 142 10.56 -9.30 -3.93
C ALA A 142 9.98 -10.30 -4.94
N TRP A 143 8.66 -10.49 -4.93
CA TRP A 143 8.00 -11.35 -5.90
C TRP A 143 8.09 -10.77 -7.32
N ALA A 144 7.99 -9.45 -7.46
CA ALA A 144 8.17 -8.75 -8.75
C ALA A 144 9.57 -8.90 -9.34
N GLU A 145 10.61 -9.02 -8.50
CA GLU A 145 11.97 -9.34 -8.96
C GLU A 145 12.12 -10.80 -9.41
N ILE A 146 11.47 -11.73 -8.71
CA ILE A 146 11.55 -13.17 -8.99
C ILE A 146 10.78 -13.55 -10.26
N ALA A 147 9.63 -12.92 -10.52
CA ALA A 147 8.75 -13.32 -11.62
C ALA A 147 9.42 -13.22 -13.01
N PRO A 148 10.11 -12.12 -13.38
CA PRO A 148 10.84 -12.06 -14.65
C PRO A 148 12.06 -13.00 -14.67
N ALA A 149 12.71 -13.24 -13.53
CA ALA A 149 13.81 -14.20 -13.44
C ALA A 149 13.33 -15.62 -13.75
N MET A 150 12.15 -16.03 -13.27
CA MET A 150 11.53 -17.30 -13.64
C MET A 150 11.13 -17.33 -15.12
N GLY A 151 10.71 -16.19 -15.68
CA GLY A 151 10.50 -16.02 -17.12
C GLY A 151 11.75 -16.30 -17.93
N MET A 152 12.89 -15.75 -17.51
CA MET A 152 14.18 -15.98 -18.16
C MET A 152 14.65 -17.45 -18.06
N ILE A 153 14.43 -18.09 -16.91
CA ILE A 153 14.67 -19.55 -16.76
C ILE A 153 13.81 -20.32 -17.76
N GLY A 154 12.54 -19.98 -17.90
CA GLY A 154 11.64 -20.60 -18.86
C GLY A 154 12.08 -20.41 -20.31
N THR A 155 12.64 -19.24 -20.65
CA THR A 155 13.25 -18.99 -21.97
C THR A 155 14.38 -19.98 -22.25
N LEU A 156 15.28 -20.19 -21.29
CA LEU A 156 16.39 -21.13 -21.45
C LEU A 156 15.86 -22.57 -21.56
N VAL A 157 14.87 -22.96 -20.78
CA VAL A 157 14.24 -24.27 -20.88
C VAL A 157 13.64 -24.50 -22.28
N GLY A 158 12.87 -23.50 -22.78
CA GLY A 158 12.31 -23.57 -24.12
C GLY A 158 13.35 -23.70 -25.24
N LEU A 159 14.45 -22.93 -25.15
CA LEU A 159 15.56 -23.00 -26.09
C LEU A 159 16.26 -24.37 -26.06
N VAL A 160 16.51 -24.94 -24.88
CA VAL A 160 17.11 -26.28 -24.75
C VAL A 160 16.22 -27.35 -25.36
N LEU A 161 14.90 -27.27 -25.09
CA LEU A 161 13.93 -28.18 -25.72
C LEU A 161 13.90 -28.03 -27.26
N MET A 162 13.98 -26.81 -27.76
CA MET A 162 14.03 -26.54 -29.21
C MET A 162 15.31 -27.13 -29.82
N LEU A 163 16.47 -26.93 -29.22
CA LEU A 163 17.75 -27.45 -29.71
C LEU A 163 17.79 -28.99 -29.66
N GLY A 164 17.20 -29.60 -28.62
CA GLY A 164 17.12 -31.06 -28.49
C GLY A 164 16.23 -31.73 -29.55
N ASN A 165 15.32 -30.98 -30.17
CA ASN A 165 14.37 -31.47 -31.15
C ASN A 165 14.57 -30.88 -32.56
N MET A 166 15.76 -30.39 -32.88
CA MET A 166 16.05 -29.73 -34.16
C MET A 166 15.77 -30.63 -35.41
N SER A 167 15.78 -31.94 -35.25
CA SER A 167 15.46 -32.92 -36.33
C SER A 167 13.96 -33.03 -36.64
N ASP A 168 13.09 -32.55 -35.75
CA ASP A 168 11.64 -32.50 -35.94
C ASP A 168 11.12 -31.07 -36.05
N PRO A 169 10.87 -30.53 -37.24
CA PRO A 169 10.36 -29.18 -37.43
C PRO A 169 9.03 -28.90 -36.70
N LYS A 170 8.21 -29.93 -36.41
CA LYS A 170 6.94 -29.76 -35.72
C LYS A 170 7.13 -29.51 -34.21
N ALA A 171 8.24 -29.93 -33.62
CA ALA A 171 8.57 -29.73 -32.23
C ALA A 171 9.21 -28.34 -31.93
N ILE A 172 9.76 -27.68 -32.95
CA ILE A 172 10.41 -26.38 -32.83
C ILE A 172 9.42 -25.28 -32.36
N GLY A 173 8.24 -25.24 -32.99
CA GLY A 173 7.21 -24.20 -32.68
C GLY A 173 6.75 -24.21 -31.24
N PRO A 174 6.29 -25.34 -30.69
CA PRO A 174 5.92 -25.40 -29.25
C PRO A 174 7.05 -25.05 -28.30
N ALA A 175 8.27 -25.50 -28.54
CA ALA A 175 9.41 -25.16 -27.69
C ALA A 175 9.75 -23.65 -27.70
N MET A 176 9.66 -23.02 -28.87
CA MET A 176 9.83 -21.58 -29.01
C MET A 176 8.69 -20.80 -28.34
N ALA A 177 7.46 -21.31 -28.39
CA ALA A 177 6.34 -20.71 -27.69
C ALA A 177 6.59 -20.66 -26.17
N VAL A 178 7.06 -21.76 -25.57
CA VAL A 178 7.45 -21.77 -24.12
C VAL A 178 8.49 -20.68 -23.82
N ALA A 179 9.54 -20.55 -24.65
CA ALA A 179 10.58 -19.55 -24.45
C ALA A 179 10.02 -18.11 -24.47
N LEU A 180 9.12 -17.80 -25.38
CA LEU A 180 8.55 -16.45 -25.50
C LEU A 180 7.47 -16.15 -24.44
N LEU A 181 6.59 -17.12 -24.20
CA LEU A 181 5.46 -16.94 -23.28
C LEU A 181 5.91 -16.84 -21.81
N THR A 182 6.95 -17.56 -21.42
CA THR A 182 7.49 -17.43 -20.06
C THR A 182 8.03 -16.03 -19.79
N THR A 183 8.72 -15.42 -20.75
CA THR A 183 9.18 -14.03 -20.64
C THR A 183 8.00 -13.05 -20.57
N LEU A 184 7.01 -13.24 -21.43
CA LEU A 184 5.79 -12.42 -21.44
C LEU A 184 5.07 -12.49 -20.07
N TYR A 185 4.82 -13.69 -19.56
CA TYR A 185 4.13 -13.88 -18.28
C TYR A 185 4.92 -13.29 -17.10
N GLY A 186 6.24 -13.49 -17.07
CA GLY A 186 7.10 -12.91 -16.06
C GLY A 186 7.03 -11.38 -16.04
N ALA A 187 7.09 -10.76 -17.22
CA ALA A 187 6.99 -9.31 -17.37
C ALA A 187 5.59 -8.78 -17.00
N LEU A 188 4.51 -9.46 -17.41
CA LEU A 188 3.13 -9.08 -17.08
C LEU A 188 2.89 -9.17 -15.56
N LEU A 189 3.26 -10.28 -14.94
CA LEU A 189 3.09 -10.48 -13.50
C LEU A 189 3.83 -9.40 -12.70
N ALA A 190 5.07 -9.12 -13.05
CA ALA A 190 5.87 -8.11 -12.35
C ALA A 190 5.35 -6.69 -12.55
N ASN A 191 5.24 -6.25 -13.83
CA ASN A 191 5.05 -4.83 -14.14
C ASN A 191 3.59 -4.39 -14.13
N VAL A 192 2.64 -5.29 -14.39
CA VAL A 192 1.22 -4.94 -14.42
C VAL A 192 0.53 -5.21 -13.08
N ILE A 193 1.00 -6.19 -12.31
CA ILE A 193 0.33 -6.61 -11.07
C ILE A 193 1.15 -6.26 -9.83
N LEU A 194 2.37 -6.81 -9.69
CA LEU A 194 3.11 -6.80 -8.43
C LEU A 194 3.72 -5.43 -8.11
N ILE A 195 4.41 -4.80 -9.05
CA ILE A 195 5.02 -3.48 -8.85
C ILE A 195 3.97 -2.40 -8.56
N PRO A 196 2.90 -2.26 -9.34
CA PRO A 196 1.86 -1.28 -9.03
C PRO A 196 1.19 -1.52 -7.68
N CYS A 197 0.99 -2.79 -7.29
CA CYS A 197 0.46 -3.15 -5.97
C CYS A 197 1.40 -2.67 -4.85
N ALA A 198 2.70 -2.97 -4.94
CA ALA A 198 3.71 -2.55 -3.98
C ALA A 198 3.80 -1.03 -3.86
N MET A 199 3.86 -0.32 -4.98
CA MET A 199 3.91 1.15 -5.01
C MET A 199 2.68 1.76 -4.36
N LYS A 200 1.49 1.21 -4.60
CA LYS A 200 0.26 1.68 -4.01
C LYS A 200 0.21 1.47 -2.50
N LEU A 201 0.67 0.33 -2.02
CA LEU A 201 0.81 0.07 -0.58
C LEU A 201 1.76 1.08 0.07
N LYS A 202 2.90 1.39 -0.56
CA LYS A 202 3.84 2.41 -0.09
C LYS A 202 3.22 3.81 -0.05
N THR A 203 2.50 4.21 -1.09
CA THR A 203 1.81 5.49 -1.14
C THR A 203 0.80 5.63 0.00
N LYS A 204 -0.05 4.61 0.20
CA LYS A 204 -1.04 4.62 1.30
C LYS A 204 -0.37 4.65 2.67
N SER A 205 0.72 3.90 2.85
CA SER A 205 1.51 3.91 4.08
C SER A 205 2.09 5.29 4.38
N SER A 206 2.62 5.98 3.37
CA SER A 206 3.14 7.34 3.53
C SER A 206 2.05 8.34 3.91
N MET A 207 0.87 8.23 3.31
CA MET A 207 -0.28 9.09 3.65
C MET A 207 -0.76 8.84 5.10
N GLU A 208 -0.86 7.57 5.52
CA GLU A 208 -1.24 7.22 6.89
C GLU A 208 -0.20 7.69 7.91
N ALA A 209 1.09 7.54 7.58
CA ALA A 209 2.18 8.02 8.42
C ALA A 209 2.16 9.54 8.60
N LEU A 210 1.90 10.29 7.52
CA LEU A 210 1.75 11.75 7.57
C LEU A 210 0.54 12.16 8.43
N ASN A 211 -0.60 11.48 8.28
CA ASN A 211 -1.77 11.71 9.11
C ASN A 211 -1.47 11.45 10.60
N ASN A 212 -0.73 10.39 10.90
CA ASN A 212 -0.35 10.08 12.29
C ASN A 212 0.60 11.14 12.86
N GLU A 213 1.56 11.64 12.08
CA GLU A 213 2.43 12.75 12.49
C GLU A 213 1.63 14.03 12.77
N LEU A 214 0.67 14.37 11.90
CA LEU A 214 -0.26 15.47 12.11
C LEU A 214 -1.08 15.29 13.40
N VAL A 215 -1.58 14.09 13.65
CA VAL A 215 -2.32 13.77 14.88
C VAL A 215 -1.43 13.91 16.11
N ILE A 216 -0.19 13.44 16.07
CA ILE A 216 0.77 13.59 17.19
C ILE A 216 0.95 15.06 17.52
N GLU A 217 1.24 15.92 16.54
CA GLU A 217 1.43 17.34 16.77
C GLU A 217 0.15 18.02 17.28
N GLY A 218 -1.03 17.64 16.74
CA GLY A 218 -2.32 18.14 17.20
C GLY A 218 -2.64 17.73 18.65
N VAL A 219 -2.41 16.48 19.03
CA VAL A 219 -2.60 15.97 20.41
C VAL A 219 -1.65 16.69 21.38
N MET A 220 -0.38 16.87 20.98
CA MET A 220 0.58 17.62 21.81
C MET A 220 0.18 19.08 21.97
N PHE A 221 -0.32 19.71 20.90
CA PHE A 221 -0.82 21.08 20.96
C PHE A 221 -2.01 21.23 21.93
N ILE A 222 -2.92 20.23 21.97
CA ILE A 222 -4.03 20.19 22.95
C ILE A 222 -3.47 20.02 24.37
N ASN A 223 -2.49 19.10 24.56
CA ASN A 223 -1.85 18.88 25.84
C ASN A 223 -1.26 20.17 26.43
N ASP A 224 -0.63 20.98 25.60
CA ASP A 224 0.03 22.23 26.00
C ASP A 224 -0.95 23.42 26.19
N GLY A 225 -2.26 23.17 26.05
CA GLY A 225 -3.30 24.20 26.19
C GLY A 225 -3.30 25.22 25.03
N GLY A 226 -2.82 24.83 23.86
CA GLY A 226 -2.67 25.70 22.69
C GLY A 226 -3.97 26.37 22.27
N ASN A 227 -3.87 27.49 21.53
CA ASN A 227 -5.03 28.22 21.07
C ASN A 227 -5.61 27.55 19.79
N PRO A 228 -6.85 27.04 19.79
CA PRO A 228 -7.45 26.36 18.65
C PRO A 228 -7.40 27.14 17.32
N ARG A 229 -7.46 28.49 17.39
CA ARG A 229 -7.37 29.35 16.19
C ARG A 229 -6.01 29.29 15.49
N ILE A 230 -4.94 28.99 16.23
CA ILE A 230 -3.57 28.88 15.69
C ILE A 230 -3.28 27.47 15.18
N MET A 231 -4.05 26.47 15.64
CA MET A 231 -3.84 25.08 15.28
C MET A 231 -3.93 24.87 13.76
N GLY A 232 -4.91 25.48 13.10
CA GLY A 232 -5.08 25.41 11.65
C GLY A 232 -3.85 25.91 10.88
N ASP A 233 -3.26 27.01 11.32
CA ASP A 233 -2.04 27.58 10.71
C ASP A 233 -0.82 26.68 10.95
N MET A 234 -0.65 26.18 12.18
CA MET A 234 0.45 25.30 12.57
C MET A 234 0.40 23.96 11.81
N LEU A 235 -0.76 23.29 11.83
CA LEU A 235 -0.95 22.02 11.15
C LEU A 235 -1.15 22.17 9.64
N GLY A 236 -1.47 23.38 9.15
CA GLY A 236 -1.62 23.68 7.72
C GLY A 236 -0.35 23.46 6.91
N SER A 237 0.83 23.38 7.55
CA SER A 237 2.10 23.01 6.90
C SER A 237 2.15 21.56 6.40
N PHE A 238 1.30 20.68 6.96
CA PHE A 238 1.14 19.28 6.52
C PHE A 238 0.24 19.13 5.28
N LEU A 239 -0.44 20.21 4.87
CA LEU A 239 -1.43 20.20 3.79
C LEU A 239 -0.86 20.78 2.49
N ASP A 240 -1.36 20.28 1.36
CA ASP A 240 -1.22 20.99 0.09
C ASP A 240 -2.08 22.27 0.07
N GLY A 241 -1.83 23.16 -0.93
CA GLY A 241 -2.50 24.45 -1.00
C GLY A 241 -4.04 24.37 -0.99
N LYS A 242 -4.61 23.39 -1.71
CA LYS A 242 -6.08 23.22 -1.77
C LYS A 242 -6.67 22.64 -0.51
N GLN A 243 -5.98 21.70 0.12
CA GLN A 243 -6.38 21.10 1.39
C GLN A 243 -6.31 22.16 2.49
N ARG A 244 -5.26 22.99 2.50
CA ARG A 244 -5.11 24.09 3.45
C ARG A 244 -6.25 25.11 3.34
N GLU A 245 -6.61 25.53 2.13
CA GLU A 245 -7.75 26.42 1.92
C GLU A 245 -9.06 25.83 2.48
N ARG A 246 -9.31 24.53 2.28
CA ARG A 246 -10.50 23.85 2.82
C ARG A 246 -10.50 23.78 4.34
N ALA A 247 -9.38 23.39 4.95
CA ALA A 247 -9.26 23.33 6.39
C ALA A 247 -9.46 24.71 7.02
N MET A 248 -8.83 25.75 6.46
CA MET A 248 -8.98 27.13 6.96
C MET A 248 -10.41 27.65 6.78
N ALA A 249 -11.08 27.35 5.67
CA ALA A 249 -12.49 27.72 5.47
C ALA A 249 -13.45 27.03 6.43
N ALA A 250 -13.10 25.83 6.93
CA ALA A 250 -13.92 25.11 7.91
C ALA A 250 -13.67 25.59 9.35
N LEU A 251 -12.52 26.21 9.63
CA LEU A 251 -12.13 26.71 10.97
C LEU A 251 -12.51 28.18 11.21
N GLY A 252 -12.80 28.94 10.15
CA GLY A 252 -13.15 30.37 10.20
C GLY A 252 -14.59 30.64 10.32
#